data_b60c502db9c55275f5ae02da478011d5
#
_entry.id   b60c502db9c55275f5ae02da478011d5
#
_cell.length_a   1.000
_cell.length_b   1.000
_cell.length_c   1.000
_cell.angle_alpha   90.00
_cell.angle_beta   90.00
_cell.angle_gamma   90.00
#
_symmetry.space_group_name_H-M   'P 1'
#
loop_
_entity.id
_entity.type
_entity.pdbx_description
1 polymer ?
#
loop_
_entity_poly.entity_id
_entity_poly.type
_entity_poly.pdbx_seq_one_letter_code
_entity_poly.pdbx_strand_id
1 'polypeptide(L)'
;MDQRKRMVFVFCLAGLLGCLVFLWQRFYELSRSEEREFEIYDRHYVMITGREDSDFWDRVYESAQEEGKKRGVYVERFGEDLSVKYSRNELLRLAMQASVDGIIVPGDEEEETIALLQEVVEQGIPVVNVLQDSTGSIRQCFVGNNSYNLGQEYGRQILE
;
A
#
# COMPACT_ATOMS: atom_id res chain seq x y z
N MET A 1 -51.14 -39.47 -16.61
CA MET A 1 -49.95 -39.10 -15.85
C MET A 1 -50.45 -38.60 -14.49
N ASP A 2 -50.09 -39.32 -13.43
CA ASP A 2 -50.65 -39.17 -12.10
C ASP A 2 -50.43 -37.77 -11.50
N GLN A 3 -51.43 -37.19 -10.89
CA GLN A 3 -51.38 -35.83 -10.32
C GLN A 3 -50.17 -35.64 -9.34
N ARG A 4 -49.83 -36.71 -8.60
CA ARG A 4 -48.65 -36.75 -7.73
C ARG A 4 -47.35 -36.56 -8.54
N LYS A 5 -47.17 -37.18 -9.69
CA LYS A 5 -45.99 -37.06 -10.55
C LYS A 5 -45.83 -35.65 -11.08
N ARG A 6 -46.93 -34.98 -11.43
CA ARG A 6 -46.92 -33.59 -11.89
C ARG A 6 -46.50 -32.61 -10.78
N MET A 7 -46.99 -32.80 -9.55
CA MET A 7 -46.58 -31.99 -8.38
C MET A 7 -45.12 -32.15 -8.10
N VAL A 8 -44.57 -33.36 -8.04
CA VAL A 8 -43.15 -33.60 -7.83
C VAL A 8 -42.31 -32.96 -8.90
N PHE A 9 -42.71 -33.08 -10.14
CA PHE A 9 -42.02 -32.45 -11.28
C PHE A 9 -41.95 -30.91 -11.16
N VAL A 10 -43.06 -30.28 -10.77
CA VAL A 10 -43.14 -28.82 -10.57
C VAL A 10 -42.25 -28.36 -9.44
N PHE A 11 -42.20 -29.10 -8.29
CA PHE A 11 -41.32 -28.79 -7.18
C PHE A 11 -39.83 -28.95 -7.53
N CYS A 12 -39.48 -30.00 -8.30
CA CYS A 12 -38.13 -30.18 -8.79
C CYS A 12 -37.72 -29.05 -9.74
N LEU A 13 -38.61 -28.64 -10.64
CA LEU A 13 -38.33 -27.54 -11.57
C LEU A 13 -38.16 -26.19 -10.85
N ALA A 14 -39.01 -25.92 -9.86
CA ALA A 14 -38.89 -24.71 -9.04
C ALA A 14 -37.61 -24.67 -8.21
N GLY A 15 -37.18 -25.82 -7.65
CA GLY A 15 -35.92 -25.95 -6.93
C GLY A 15 -34.71 -25.71 -7.85
N LEU A 16 -34.78 -26.25 -9.08
CA LEU A 16 -33.70 -26.07 -10.07
C LEU A 16 -33.58 -24.62 -10.52
N LEU A 17 -34.70 -23.94 -10.75
CA LEU A 17 -34.75 -22.50 -11.05
C LEU A 17 -34.21 -21.66 -9.91
N GLY A 18 -34.57 -21.96 -8.65
CA GLY A 18 -34.04 -21.29 -7.46
C GLY A 18 -32.52 -21.45 -7.32
N CYS A 19 -32.01 -22.65 -7.60
CA CYS A 19 -30.59 -22.93 -7.57
C CYS A 19 -29.83 -22.15 -8.67
N LEU A 20 -30.38 -22.07 -9.87
CA LEU A 20 -29.81 -21.28 -10.96
C LEU A 20 -29.78 -19.79 -10.66
N VAL A 21 -30.84 -19.23 -10.09
CA VAL A 21 -30.86 -17.81 -9.66
C VAL A 21 -29.84 -17.54 -8.57
N PHE A 22 -29.71 -18.45 -7.60
CA PHE A 22 -28.70 -18.32 -6.53
C PHE A 22 -27.26 -18.39 -7.07
N LEU A 23 -26.99 -19.34 -7.97
CA LEU A 23 -25.68 -19.44 -8.63
C LEU A 23 -25.40 -18.20 -9.50
N TRP A 24 -26.40 -17.67 -10.18
CA TRP A 24 -26.27 -16.44 -10.96
C TRP A 24 -25.94 -15.24 -10.06
N GLN A 25 -26.62 -15.08 -8.93
CA GLN A 25 -26.33 -14.03 -7.96
C GLN A 25 -24.89 -14.15 -7.40
N ARG A 26 -24.47 -15.36 -7.01
CA ARG A 26 -23.10 -15.59 -6.55
C ARG A 26 -22.06 -15.33 -7.63
N PHE A 27 -22.33 -15.75 -8.85
CA PHE A 27 -21.44 -15.46 -9.98
C PHE A 27 -21.37 -13.95 -10.27
N TYR A 28 -22.50 -13.25 -10.20
CA TYR A 28 -22.55 -11.81 -10.40
C TYR A 28 -21.82 -11.03 -9.29
N GLU A 29 -21.94 -11.46 -8.04
CA GLU A 29 -21.16 -10.90 -6.93
C GLU A 29 -19.65 -11.14 -7.10
N LEU A 30 -19.23 -12.35 -7.49
CA LEU A 30 -17.82 -12.63 -7.78
C LEU A 30 -17.29 -11.83 -8.97
N SER A 31 -18.04 -11.74 -10.05
CA SER A 31 -17.65 -10.97 -11.25
C SER A 31 -17.55 -9.48 -10.96
N ARG A 32 -18.39 -8.95 -10.07
CA ARG A 32 -18.35 -7.54 -9.67
C ARG A 32 -17.15 -7.21 -8.80
N SER A 33 -16.62 -8.20 -8.07
CA SER A 33 -15.38 -8.04 -7.28
C SER A 33 -14.13 -7.99 -8.17
N GLU A 34 -14.22 -8.41 -9.44
CA GLU A 34 -13.11 -8.41 -10.41
C GLU A 34 -13.16 -7.26 -11.43
N GLU A 35 -14.18 -6.41 -11.42
CA GLU A 35 -14.08 -5.09 -12.04
C GLU A 35 -13.18 -4.20 -11.16
N ARG A 36 -11.92 -4.59 -11.01
CA ARG A 36 -10.87 -3.61 -10.75
C ARG A 36 -10.89 -2.70 -11.98
N GLU A 37 -11.48 -1.54 -11.80
CA GLU A 37 -11.25 -0.43 -12.69
C GLU A 37 -9.74 -0.36 -12.87
N PHE A 38 -9.25 -0.65 -14.09
CA PHE A 38 -7.83 -0.49 -14.41
C PHE A 38 -7.58 1.02 -14.35
N GLU A 39 -7.32 1.52 -13.13
CA GLU A 39 -6.82 2.86 -12.96
C GLU A 39 -5.48 2.91 -13.65
N ILE A 40 -5.41 3.64 -14.77
CA ILE A 40 -4.15 3.88 -15.48
C ILE A 40 -3.42 4.95 -14.67
N TYR A 41 -2.35 4.55 -14.03
CA TYR A 41 -1.48 5.46 -13.31
C TYR A 41 -0.32 5.88 -14.22
N ASP A 42 0.01 7.17 -14.20
CA ASP A 42 1.13 7.72 -14.95
C ASP A 42 2.47 7.47 -14.26
N ARG A 43 2.46 7.24 -12.95
CA ARG A 43 3.65 7.06 -12.11
C ARG A 43 3.44 5.99 -11.06
N HIS A 44 4.55 5.33 -10.70
CA HIS A 44 4.60 4.30 -9.68
C HIS A 44 5.54 4.72 -8.55
N TYR A 45 4.99 4.98 -7.37
CA TYR A 45 5.75 5.27 -6.16
C TYR A 45 5.68 4.08 -5.21
N VAL A 46 6.80 3.82 -4.53
CA VAL A 46 6.87 2.74 -3.56
C VAL A 46 7.09 3.29 -2.16
N MET A 47 6.40 2.69 -1.19
CA MET A 47 6.59 2.96 0.22
C MET A 47 7.26 1.76 0.88
N ILE A 48 8.46 1.98 1.42
CA ILE A 48 9.27 0.95 2.09
C ILE A 48 9.21 1.23 3.59
N THR A 49 8.40 0.48 4.33
CA THR A 49 8.22 0.66 5.79
C THR A 49 9.15 -0.23 6.63
N GLY A 50 9.85 -1.18 6.01
CA GLY A 50 10.64 -2.17 6.72
C GLY A 50 9.76 -3.20 7.43
N ARG A 51 10.19 -3.66 8.63
CA ARG A 51 9.49 -4.71 9.40
C ARG A 51 8.39 -4.19 10.32
N GLU A 52 8.11 -2.92 10.29
CA GLU A 52 7.17 -2.29 11.22
C GLU A 52 5.74 -2.34 10.68
N ASP A 53 5.05 -3.44 10.94
CA ASP A 53 3.59 -3.48 10.84
C ASP A 53 3.02 -2.70 12.03
N SER A 54 2.54 -1.50 11.80
CA SER A 54 1.90 -0.68 12.83
C SER A 54 0.77 0.15 12.25
N ASP A 55 -0.25 0.41 13.07
CA ASP A 55 -1.37 1.30 12.73
C ASP A 55 -0.91 2.68 12.22
N PHE A 56 0.30 3.11 12.59
CA PHE A 56 0.89 4.35 12.08
C PHE A 56 1.22 4.24 10.60
N TRP A 57 1.95 3.18 10.20
CA TRP A 57 2.34 2.97 8.81
C TRP A 57 1.15 2.66 7.91
N ASP A 58 0.13 1.98 8.43
CA ASP A 58 -1.13 1.75 7.71
C ASP A 58 -1.80 3.06 7.34
N ARG A 59 -1.94 3.98 8.31
CA ARG A 59 -2.53 5.30 8.06
C ARG A 59 -1.70 6.17 7.11
N VAL A 60 -0.37 6.12 7.22
CA VAL A 60 0.52 6.84 6.30
C VAL A 60 0.34 6.30 4.88
N TYR A 61 0.27 4.99 4.74
CA TYR A 61 0.08 4.33 3.45
C TYR A 61 -1.28 4.65 2.83
N GLU A 62 -2.36 4.50 3.59
CA GLU A 62 -3.72 4.85 3.15
C GLU A 62 -3.80 6.30 2.66
N SER A 63 -3.24 7.24 3.44
CA SER A 63 -3.21 8.65 3.06
C SER A 63 -2.38 8.92 1.80
N ALA A 64 -1.25 8.21 1.66
CA ALA A 64 -0.40 8.32 0.47
C ALA A 64 -1.11 7.74 -0.77
N GLN A 65 -1.84 6.63 -0.63
CA GLN A 65 -2.66 6.07 -1.71
C GLN A 65 -3.78 7.00 -2.14
N GLU A 66 -4.55 7.56 -1.17
CA GLU A 66 -5.63 8.48 -1.48
C GLU A 66 -5.15 9.72 -2.25
N GLU A 67 -4.03 10.29 -1.81
CA GLU A 67 -3.47 11.46 -2.48
C GLU A 67 -2.82 11.09 -3.82
N GLY A 68 -2.20 9.92 -3.92
CA GLY A 68 -1.67 9.36 -5.14
C GLY A 68 -2.75 9.20 -6.22
N LYS A 69 -3.88 8.57 -5.88
CA LYS A 69 -5.03 8.39 -6.78
C LYS A 69 -5.54 9.70 -7.38
N LYS A 70 -5.65 10.76 -6.56
CA LYS A 70 -6.05 12.10 -7.03
C LYS A 70 -5.11 12.70 -8.06
N ARG A 71 -3.87 12.22 -8.11
CA ARG A 71 -2.78 12.72 -8.95
C ARG A 71 -2.34 11.76 -10.05
N GLY A 72 -3.06 10.65 -10.25
CA GLY A 72 -2.68 9.62 -11.22
C GLY A 72 -1.41 8.86 -10.84
N VAL A 73 -1.12 8.73 -9.54
CA VAL A 73 0.05 8.03 -9.00
C VAL A 73 -0.40 6.75 -8.30
N TYR A 74 0.18 5.64 -8.69
CA TYR A 74 0.06 4.39 -7.95
C TYR A 74 1.08 4.38 -6.79
N VAL A 75 0.61 4.17 -5.57
CA VAL A 75 1.46 4.01 -4.40
C VAL A 75 1.36 2.58 -3.91
N GLU A 76 2.49 1.87 -3.92
CA GLU A 76 2.60 0.48 -3.50
C GLU A 76 3.31 0.38 -2.14
N ARG A 77 2.81 -0.48 -1.24
CA ARG A 77 3.57 -0.92 -0.07
C ARG A 77 4.55 -2.00 -0.52
N PHE A 78 5.78 -1.58 -0.79
CA PHE A 78 6.76 -2.40 -1.50
C PHE A 78 7.27 -3.54 -0.64
N GLY A 79 7.16 -4.75 -1.19
CA GLY A 79 7.64 -5.97 -0.53
C GLY A 79 6.64 -6.64 0.41
N GLU A 80 5.44 -6.08 0.63
CA GLU A 80 4.43 -6.67 1.52
C GLU A 80 3.95 -8.04 1.04
N ASP A 81 3.66 -8.16 -0.25
CA ASP A 81 3.15 -9.38 -0.89
C ASP A 81 4.25 -10.40 -1.27
N LEU A 82 5.50 -10.11 -0.97
CA LEU A 82 6.59 -11.02 -1.29
C LEU A 82 6.63 -12.20 -0.32
N SER A 83 6.81 -13.41 -0.85
CA SER A 83 6.90 -14.65 -0.05
C SER A 83 8.08 -14.67 0.91
N VAL A 84 9.11 -13.88 0.61
CA VAL A 84 10.34 -13.73 1.41
C VAL A 84 10.36 -12.33 2.00
N LYS A 85 10.68 -12.24 3.30
CA LYS A 85 10.85 -10.95 3.97
C LYS A 85 12.25 -10.40 3.69
N TYR A 86 12.30 -9.26 3.02
CA TYR A 86 13.51 -8.52 2.72
C TYR A 86 13.77 -7.43 3.78
N SER A 87 15.03 -7.08 3.99
CA SER A 87 15.42 -5.91 4.77
C SER A 87 15.13 -4.62 3.97
N ARG A 88 15.13 -3.48 4.65
CA ARG A 88 14.97 -2.16 4.02
C ARG A 88 15.97 -1.94 2.89
N ASN A 89 17.25 -2.25 3.14
CA ASN A 89 18.34 -2.07 2.17
C ASN A 89 18.17 -2.97 0.94
N GLU A 90 17.68 -4.20 1.13
CA GLU A 90 17.35 -5.09 0.01
C GLU A 90 16.16 -4.56 -0.80
N LEU A 91 15.11 -4.03 -0.13
CA LEU A 91 13.98 -3.42 -0.81
C LEU A 91 14.38 -2.15 -1.58
N LEU A 92 15.28 -1.33 -1.04
CA LEU A 92 15.84 -0.18 -1.76
C LEU A 92 16.55 -0.61 -3.06
N ARG A 93 17.38 -1.67 -2.99
CA ARG A 93 18.04 -2.23 -4.18
C ARG A 93 17.03 -2.77 -5.20
N LEU A 94 15.98 -3.44 -4.74
CA LEU A 94 14.91 -3.95 -5.61
C LEU A 94 14.13 -2.81 -6.26
N ALA A 95 13.83 -1.74 -5.51
CA ALA A 95 13.13 -0.57 -6.03
C ALA A 95 13.92 0.15 -7.13
N MET A 96 15.24 0.27 -6.98
CA MET A 96 16.12 0.80 -8.04
C MET A 96 16.04 -0.04 -9.32
N GLN A 97 16.00 -1.37 -9.19
CA GLN A 97 15.88 -2.28 -10.34
C GLN A 97 14.49 -2.26 -10.97
N ALA A 98 13.45 -2.02 -10.18
CA ALA A 98 12.07 -1.93 -10.66
C ALA A 98 11.77 -0.62 -11.39
N SER A 99 12.72 0.32 -11.47
CA SER A 99 12.56 1.62 -12.15
C SER A 99 11.33 2.39 -11.67
N VAL A 100 11.15 2.48 -10.36
CA VAL A 100 10.05 3.24 -9.74
C VAL A 100 10.26 4.75 -9.91
N ASP A 101 9.18 5.51 -9.92
CA ASP A 101 9.21 6.97 -10.10
C ASP A 101 9.47 7.74 -8.79
N GLY A 102 9.47 7.06 -7.65
CA GLY A 102 9.79 7.68 -6.37
C GLY A 102 9.69 6.70 -5.20
N ILE A 103 10.41 7.02 -4.11
CA ILE A 103 10.50 6.19 -2.92
C ILE A 103 10.12 7.00 -1.68
N ILE A 104 9.22 6.43 -0.87
CA ILE A 104 8.85 6.91 0.46
C ILE A 104 9.45 5.92 1.47
N VAL A 105 10.29 6.39 2.37
CA VAL A 105 11.02 5.51 3.29
C VAL A 105 11.26 6.22 4.63
N PRO A 106 11.21 5.51 5.78
CA PRO A 106 11.69 6.07 7.03
C PRO A 106 13.20 6.39 6.92
N GLY A 107 13.58 7.56 7.39
CA GLY A 107 14.99 7.93 7.44
C GLY A 107 15.78 7.03 8.38
N ASP A 108 17.08 6.97 8.16
CA ASP A 108 18.04 6.21 8.96
C ASP A 108 19.38 6.95 9.02
N GLU A 109 20.16 6.71 10.06
CA GLU A 109 21.52 7.24 10.21
C GLU A 109 22.60 6.16 9.97
N GLU A 110 22.17 4.95 9.57
CA GLU A 110 23.09 3.88 9.20
C GLU A 110 23.83 4.21 7.89
N GLU A 111 25.16 4.13 7.90
CA GLU A 111 26.00 4.51 6.75
C GLU A 111 25.63 3.76 5.47
N GLU A 112 25.31 2.46 5.57
CA GLU A 112 24.89 1.66 4.42
C GLU A 112 23.58 2.17 3.82
N THR A 113 22.61 2.48 4.67
CA THR A 113 21.30 3.00 4.23
C THR A 113 21.46 4.39 3.59
N ILE A 114 22.27 5.26 4.19
CA ILE A 114 22.58 6.59 3.63
C ILE A 114 23.24 6.47 2.26
N ALA A 115 24.22 5.57 2.11
CA ALA A 115 24.89 5.34 0.84
C ALA A 115 23.90 4.83 -0.25
N LEU A 116 23.00 3.91 0.11
CA LEU A 116 21.96 3.44 -0.80
C LEU A 116 20.97 4.53 -1.19
N LEU A 117 20.56 5.38 -0.25
CA LEU A 117 19.68 6.51 -0.56
C LEU A 117 20.34 7.52 -1.51
N GLN A 118 21.65 7.72 -1.37
CA GLN A 118 22.44 8.54 -2.30
C GLN A 118 22.45 7.91 -3.70
N GLU A 119 22.69 6.61 -3.80
CA GLU A 119 22.66 5.88 -5.08
C GLU A 119 21.28 5.97 -5.77
N VAL A 120 20.20 5.82 -5.00
CA VAL A 120 18.81 5.99 -5.48
C VAL A 120 18.63 7.38 -6.12
N VAL A 121 19.07 8.43 -5.42
CA VAL A 121 18.92 9.82 -5.90
C VAL A 121 19.83 10.09 -7.11
N GLU A 122 21.03 9.53 -7.15
CA GLU A 122 21.94 9.62 -8.32
C GLU A 122 21.36 8.96 -9.57
N GLN A 123 20.53 7.92 -9.41
CA GLN A 123 19.76 7.30 -10.50
C GLN A 123 18.54 8.14 -10.93
N GLY A 124 18.31 9.28 -10.29
CA GLY A 124 17.20 10.18 -10.61
C GLY A 124 15.87 9.81 -9.94
N ILE A 125 15.87 8.87 -9.00
CA ILE A 125 14.66 8.47 -8.26
C ILE A 125 14.51 9.38 -7.04
N PRO A 126 13.43 10.18 -6.95
CA PRO A 126 13.17 11.03 -5.80
C PRO A 126 12.91 10.24 -4.52
N VAL A 127 13.48 10.70 -3.40
CA VAL A 127 13.32 10.10 -2.09
C VAL A 127 12.65 11.06 -1.11
N VAL A 128 11.63 10.58 -0.42
CA VAL A 128 10.97 11.27 0.68
C VAL A 128 11.20 10.48 1.97
N ASN A 129 11.88 11.09 2.94
CA ASN A 129 12.01 10.51 4.26
C ASN A 129 10.78 10.84 5.13
N VAL A 130 10.25 9.83 5.82
CA VAL A 130 9.10 9.97 6.73
C VAL A 130 9.51 9.57 8.14
N LEU A 131 8.96 10.25 9.14
CA LEU A 131 9.13 10.02 10.58
C LEU A 131 10.52 10.34 11.11
N GLN A 132 11.55 9.73 10.56
CA GLN A 132 12.96 10.00 10.89
C GLN A 132 13.64 10.63 9.68
N ASP A 133 14.60 11.49 9.95
CA ASP A 133 15.39 12.15 8.93
C ASP A 133 16.73 11.42 8.74
N SER A 134 17.19 11.33 7.51
CA SER A 134 18.55 10.89 7.17
C SER A 134 19.37 12.14 6.85
N THR A 135 19.91 12.78 7.88
CA THR A 135 20.59 14.08 7.76
C THR A 135 21.81 14.05 6.83
N GLY A 136 22.42 12.88 6.66
CA GLY A 136 23.53 12.65 5.74
C GLY A 136 23.12 12.31 4.30
N SER A 137 21.84 12.14 4.01
CA SER A 137 21.37 11.74 2.67
C SER A 137 20.96 12.94 1.81
N ILE A 138 20.99 12.76 0.47
CA ILE A 138 20.57 13.75 -0.52
C ILE A 138 19.06 13.59 -0.83
N ARG A 139 18.22 13.40 0.20
CA ARG A 139 16.77 13.31 0.01
C ARG A 139 16.19 14.62 -0.51
N GLN A 140 15.08 14.54 -1.26
CA GLN A 140 14.37 15.74 -1.71
C GLN A 140 13.50 16.36 -0.63
N CYS A 141 12.92 15.55 0.25
CA CYS A 141 12.00 16.03 1.28
C CYS A 141 12.05 15.16 2.52
N PHE A 142 11.78 15.79 3.66
CA PHE A 142 11.53 15.12 4.92
C PHE A 142 10.14 15.47 5.42
N VAL A 143 9.35 14.48 5.78
CA VAL A 143 8.02 14.61 6.39
C VAL A 143 8.05 14.00 7.79
N GLY A 144 8.03 14.84 8.80
CA GLY A 144 8.10 14.38 10.18
C GLY A 144 7.94 15.52 11.19
N ASN A 145 7.98 15.17 12.46
CA ASN A 145 7.93 16.14 13.54
C ASN A 145 9.32 16.71 13.80
N ASN A 146 9.40 18.01 14.06
CA ASN A 146 10.61 18.62 14.58
C ASN A 146 10.76 18.25 16.05
N SER A 147 11.61 17.28 16.37
CA SER A 147 11.83 16.75 17.71
C SER A 147 12.31 17.83 18.70
N TYR A 148 13.05 18.84 18.23
CA TYR A 148 13.49 19.95 19.05
C TYR A 148 12.29 20.81 19.51
N ASN A 149 11.41 21.20 18.59
CA ASN A 149 10.23 21.98 18.92
C ASN A 149 9.27 21.18 19.80
N LEU A 150 9.13 19.89 19.55
CA LEU A 150 8.32 18.99 20.37
C LEU A 150 8.88 18.89 21.80
N GLY A 151 10.20 18.76 21.94
CA GLY A 151 10.86 18.75 23.24
C GLY A 151 10.72 20.05 24.01
N GLN A 152 10.79 21.20 23.32
CA GLN A 152 10.52 22.51 23.95
C GLN A 152 9.08 22.62 24.44
N GLU A 153 8.11 22.16 23.66
CA GLU A 153 6.70 22.20 24.05
C GLU A 153 6.41 21.31 25.26
N TYR A 154 6.98 20.10 25.29
CA TYR A 154 6.90 19.23 26.48
C TYR A 154 7.54 19.86 27.70
N GLY A 155 8.72 20.47 27.55
CA GLY A 155 9.39 21.19 28.65
C GLY A 155 8.53 22.32 29.19
N ARG A 156 7.87 23.09 28.32
CA ARG A 156 6.97 24.16 28.70
C ARG A 156 5.77 23.65 29.50
N GLN A 157 5.11 22.59 29.03
CA GLN A 157 3.94 22.01 29.69
C GLN A 157 4.23 21.37 31.06
N ILE A 158 5.46 20.91 31.29
CA ILE A 158 5.88 20.33 32.59
C ILE A 158 6.19 21.43 33.60
N LEU A 159 6.60 22.62 33.17
CA LEU A 159 7.00 23.74 34.02
C LEU A 159 5.85 24.70 34.37
N GLU A 160 4.73 24.59 33.74
CA GLU A 160 3.46 25.27 34.08
C GLU A 160 2.66 24.47 35.12
#